data_e04e89e54eff244ec1066ac9a3bcbd6f
#
_entry.id   e04e89e54eff244ec1066ac9a3bcbd6f
#
_cell.length_a   1.000
_cell.length_b   1.000
_cell.length_c   1.000
_cell.angle_alpha   90.00
_cell.angle_beta   90.00
_cell.angle_gamma   90.00
#
_symmetry.space_group_name_H-M   'P 1'
#
loop_
_entity.id
_entity.type
_entity.pdbx_description
1 polymer ?
#
loop_
_entity_poly.entity_id
_entity_poly.type
_entity_poly.pdbx_seq_one_letter_code
_entity_poly.pdbx_strand_id
1 'polypeptide(L)'
;MSVNFLISQAKNIQIVIDENAAEIEALDQNIGDGDHIFNVQRGLKLVVELENDIKNLPLQKGLNMIAMKVLSGIGGSSGALFGTFFMSMAKTPDLDKNIDFNKACEMVITGINAMKERGKADVGEKTMMDVLIPVSEKLNELKSGNKDCLLYTSDAA
;
A
#
# COMPACT_ATOMS: atom_id res chain seq x y z
N MET A 1 -1.85 -2.01 -14.33
CA MET A 1 -2.25 -1.19 -13.15
C MET A 1 -2.27 0.27 -13.56
N SER A 2 -3.23 1.06 -13.08
CA SER A 2 -3.37 2.50 -13.39
C SER A 2 -3.65 3.30 -12.12
N VAL A 3 -3.57 4.63 -12.21
CA VAL A 3 -3.95 5.52 -11.09
C VAL A 3 -5.41 5.30 -10.70
N ASN A 4 -6.32 5.16 -11.67
CA ASN A 4 -7.74 4.91 -11.39
C ASN A 4 -7.97 3.59 -10.65
N PHE A 5 -7.18 2.56 -10.94
CA PHE A 5 -7.20 1.32 -10.20
C PHE A 5 -6.79 1.54 -8.73
N LEU A 6 -5.72 2.30 -8.48
CA LEU A 6 -5.28 2.60 -7.11
C LEU A 6 -6.35 3.35 -6.31
N ILE A 7 -7.01 4.34 -6.93
CA ILE A 7 -8.11 5.09 -6.29
C ILE A 7 -9.31 4.16 -6.00
N SER A 8 -9.66 3.29 -6.95
CA SER A 8 -10.74 2.31 -6.75
C SER A 8 -10.42 1.38 -5.57
N GLN A 9 -9.18 0.89 -5.47
CA GLN A 9 -8.78 0.06 -4.33
C GLN A 9 -8.77 0.84 -3.02
N ALA A 10 -8.34 2.10 -3.01
CA ALA A 10 -8.39 2.93 -1.81
C ALA A 10 -9.84 3.11 -1.30
N LYS A 11 -10.82 3.31 -2.20
CA LYS A 11 -12.25 3.36 -1.84
C LYS A 11 -12.75 2.04 -1.25
N ASN A 12 -12.39 0.91 -1.87
CA ASN A 12 -12.77 -0.42 -1.35
C ASN A 12 -12.15 -0.68 0.02
N ILE A 13 -10.87 -0.37 0.19
CA ILE A 13 -10.17 -0.50 1.48
C ILE A 13 -10.82 0.40 2.54
N GLN A 14 -11.22 1.61 2.18
CA GLN A 14 -11.89 2.53 3.11
C GLN A 14 -13.18 1.92 3.65
N ILE A 15 -14.01 1.30 2.81
CA ILE A 15 -15.25 0.63 3.23
C ILE A 15 -14.93 -0.47 4.25
N VAL A 16 -13.98 -1.35 3.93
CA VAL A 16 -13.61 -2.47 4.83
C VAL A 16 -13.04 -1.96 6.16
N ILE A 17 -12.22 -0.92 6.13
CA ILE A 17 -11.65 -0.31 7.35
C ILE A 17 -12.75 0.34 8.20
N ASP A 18 -13.70 1.03 7.58
CA ASP A 18 -14.81 1.68 8.30
C ASP A 18 -15.75 0.63 8.93
N GLU A 19 -16.01 -0.47 8.25
CA GLU A 19 -16.82 -1.59 8.76
C GLU A 19 -16.17 -2.30 9.95
N ASN A 20 -14.84 -2.32 10.04
CA ASN A 20 -14.08 -2.99 11.09
C ASN A 20 -13.41 -2.02 12.08
N ALA A 21 -13.78 -0.73 12.06
CA ALA A 21 -13.10 0.32 12.82
C ALA A 21 -13.03 0.04 14.32
N ALA A 22 -14.13 -0.42 14.92
CA ALA A 22 -14.19 -0.70 16.36
C ALA A 22 -13.26 -1.86 16.79
N GLU A 23 -13.11 -2.88 15.95
CA GLU A 23 -12.20 -4.00 16.21
C GLU A 23 -10.74 -3.54 16.12
N ILE A 24 -10.41 -2.76 15.08
CA ILE A 24 -9.05 -2.24 14.87
C ILE A 24 -8.66 -1.30 16.03
N GLU A 25 -9.57 -0.42 16.46
CA GLU A 25 -9.35 0.47 17.60
C GLU A 25 -9.10 -0.31 18.90
N ALA A 26 -9.91 -1.34 19.17
CA ALA A 26 -9.76 -2.17 20.36
C ALA A 26 -8.41 -2.92 20.39
N LEU A 27 -7.90 -3.35 19.23
CA LEU A 27 -6.59 -3.99 19.13
C LEU A 27 -5.46 -3.00 19.45
N ASP A 28 -5.56 -1.77 18.95
CA ASP A 28 -4.54 -0.74 19.20
C ASP A 28 -4.56 -0.25 20.67
N GLN A 29 -5.72 -0.07 21.27
CA GLN A 29 -5.86 0.37 22.67
C GLN A 29 -5.18 -0.56 23.69
N ASN A 30 -4.96 -1.83 23.33
CA ASN A 30 -4.27 -2.78 24.20
C ASN A 30 -2.76 -2.54 24.33
N ILE A 31 -2.14 -1.87 23.35
CA ILE A 31 -0.68 -1.69 23.24
C ILE A 31 -0.27 -0.27 22.83
N GLY A 32 -1.22 0.56 22.40
CA GLY A 32 -1.02 1.91 21.89
C GLY A 32 -1.98 2.92 22.51
N ASP A 33 -2.13 4.06 21.86
CA ASP A 33 -2.98 5.18 22.27
C ASP A 33 -4.35 5.22 21.54
N GLY A 34 -4.64 4.22 20.71
CA GLY A 34 -5.90 4.08 19.98
C GLY A 34 -6.03 5.01 18.77
N ASP A 35 -4.96 5.64 18.32
CA ASP A 35 -5.01 6.61 17.22
C ASP A 35 -4.78 5.99 15.84
N HIS A 36 -4.36 4.73 15.78
CA HIS A 36 -3.97 4.06 14.53
C HIS A 36 -5.11 4.05 13.49
N ILE A 37 -6.32 3.67 13.92
CA ILE A 37 -7.49 3.63 13.02
C ILE A 37 -7.79 4.99 12.40
N PHE A 38 -7.73 6.06 13.18
CA PHE A 38 -7.98 7.43 12.70
C PHE A 38 -6.92 7.88 11.69
N ASN A 39 -5.67 7.48 11.89
CA ASN A 39 -4.58 7.75 10.96
C ASN A 39 -4.77 7.00 9.63
N VAL A 40 -5.19 5.72 9.67
CA VAL A 40 -5.49 4.92 8.47
C VAL A 40 -6.67 5.53 7.69
N GLN A 41 -7.78 5.81 8.36
CA GLN A 41 -8.97 6.43 7.76
C GLN A 41 -8.63 7.78 7.12
N ARG A 42 -7.87 8.62 7.83
CA ARG A 42 -7.40 9.90 7.30
C ARG A 42 -6.54 9.71 6.04
N GLY A 43 -5.63 8.74 6.06
CA GLY A 43 -4.79 8.43 4.91
C GLY A 43 -5.58 8.02 3.69
N LEU A 44 -6.53 7.10 3.85
CA LEU A 44 -7.41 6.65 2.78
C LEU A 44 -8.26 7.80 2.20
N LYS A 45 -8.86 8.60 3.08
CA LYS A 45 -9.63 9.79 2.66
C LYS A 45 -8.78 10.75 1.83
N LEU A 46 -7.57 11.06 2.27
CA LEU A 46 -6.65 11.93 1.54
C LEU A 46 -6.28 11.38 0.16
N VAL A 47 -6.12 10.06 0.02
CA VAL A 47 -5.85 9.42 -1.27
C VAL A 47 -7.07 9.50 -2.19
N VAL A 48 -8.28 9.24 -1.66
CA VAL A 48 -9.53 9.32 -2.44
C VAL A 48 -9.81 10.74 -2.90
N GLU A 49 -9.55 11.75 -2.08
CA GLU A 49 -9.71 13.17 -2.44
C GLU A 49 -8.84 13.60 -3.63
N LEU A 50 -7.72 12.93 -3.86
CA LEU A 50 -6.86 13.19 -5.02
C LEU A 50 -7.44 12.73 -6.37
N GLU A 51 -8.54 11.99 -6.40
CA GLU A 51 -9.07 11.35 -7.61
C GLU A 51 -9.12 12.30 -8.82
N ASN A 52 -9.68 13.49 -8.65
CA ASN A 52 -9.83 14.44 -9.75
C ASN A 52 -8.49 15.01 -10.23
N ASP A 53 -7.53 15.12 -9.34
CA ASP A 53 -6.22 15.70 -9.63
C ASP A 53 -5.31 14.71 -10.35
N ILE A 54 -5.46 13.39 -10.08
CA ILE A 54 -4.51 12.38 -10.55
C ILE A 54 -5.06 11.41 -11.60
N LYS A 55 -6.39 11.33 -11.79
CA LYS A 55 -7.04 10.32 -12.67
C LYS A 55 -6.52 10.28 -14.12
N ASN A 56 -5.99 11.41 -14.61
CA ASN A 56 -5.45 11.55 -15.97
C ASN A 56 -3.92 11.61 -16.01
N LEU A 57 -3.26 11.44 -14.87
CA LEU A 57 -1.80 11.50 -14.80
C LEU A 57 -1.17 10.14 -15.13
N PRO A 58 0.07 10.13 -15.63
CA PRO A 58 0.90 8.93 -15.66
C PRO A 58 1.03 8.33 -14.27
N LEU A 59 1.10 7.00 -14.18
CA LEU A 59 1.13 6.26 -12.92
C LEU A 59 2.20 6.75 -11.96
N GLN A 60 3.41 7.03 -12.47
CA GLN A 60 4.51 7.56 -11.68
C GLN A 60 4.15 8.89 -10.99
N LYS A 61 3.54 9.81 -11.74
CA LYS A 61 3.14 11.13 -11.19
C LYS A 61 2.03 10.98 -10.15
N GLY A 62 1.03 10.13 -10.44
CA GLY A 62 -0.05 9.84 -9.49
C GLY A 62 0.48 9.24 -8.18
N LEU A 63 1.37 8.24 -8.25
CA LEU A 63 2.02 7.66 -7.08
C LEU A 63 2.82 8.67 -6.26
N ASN A 64 3.56 9.57 -6.91
CA ASN A 64 4.29 10.63 -6.21
C ASN A 64 3.33 11.60 -5.50
N MET A 65 2.22 11.97 -6.13
CA MET A 65 1.21 12.82 -5.47
C MET A 65 0.56 12.12 -4.29
N ILE A 66 0.22 10.84 -4.42
CA ILE A 66 -0.28 10.01 -3.29
C ILE A 66 0.76 9.99 -2.16
N ALA A 67 2.04 9.70 -2.48
CA ALA A 67 3.12 9.66 -1.51
C ALA A 67 3.25 10.96 -0.72
N MET A 68 3.27 12.10 -1.43
CA MET A 68 3.36 13.42 -0.79
C MET A 68 2.15 13.74 0.07
N LYS A 69 0.95 13.41 -0.40
CA LYS A 69 -0.30 13.64 0.35
C LYS A 69 -0.34 12.82 1.64
N VAL A 70 0.03 11.54 1.56
CA VAL A 70 0.13 10.62 2.70
C VAL A 70 1.20 11.11 3.69
N LEU A 71 2.40 11.46 3.19
CA LEU A 71 3.51 11.93 4.02
C LEU A 71 3.17 13.21 4.80
N SER A 72 2.44 14.14 4.17
CA SER A 72 2.08 15.42 4.78
C SER A 72 0.78 15.37 5.61
N GLY A 73 -0.11 14.43 5.32
CA GLY A 73 -1.44 14.40 5.89
C GLY A 73 -1.65 13.36 6.99
N ILE A 74 -0.78 12.35 7.09
CA ILE A 74 -0.81 11.35 8.15
C ILE A 74 0.34 11.64 9.12
N GLY A 75 0.01 11.76 10.39
CA GLY A 75 1.01 11.96 11.44
C GLY A 75 1.80 10.70 11.79
N GLY A 76 2.82 10.86 12.62
CA GLY A 76 3.58 9.77 13.22
C GLY A 76 4.42 8.96 12.22
N SER A 77 4.77 7.74 12.63
CA SER A 77 5.55 6.79 11.82
C SER A 77 4.79 6.28 10.60
N SER A 78 3.47 6.10 10.70
CA SER A 78 2.63 5.58 9.62
C SER A 78 2.70 6.45 8.36
N GLY A 79 2.57 7.77 8.48
CA GLY A 79 2.70 8.68 7.34
C GLY A 79 4.06 8.60 6.66
N ALA A 80 5.13 8.53 7.46
CA ALA A 80 6.49 8.41 6.96
C ALA A 80 6.71 7.07 6.22
N LEU A 81 6.20 5.97 6.75
CA LEU A 81 6.36 4.62 6.17
C LEU A 81 5.54 4.46 4.89
N PHE A 82 4.25 4.76 4.91
CA PHE A 82 3.40 4.65 3.72
C PHE A 82 3.77 5.68 2.64
N GLY A 83 4.16 6.89 3.02
CA GLY A 83 4.69 7.87 2.06
C GLY A 83 5.95 7.35 1.37
N THR A 84 6.86 6.70 2.11
CA THR A 84 8.06 6.05 1.54
C THR A 84 7.68 4.88 0.63
N PHE A 85 6.71 4.07 1.00
CA PHE A 85 6.19 2.98 0.18
C PHE A 85 5.76 3.47 -1.20
N PHE A 86 4.83 4.42 -1.28
CA PHE A 86 4.33 4.94 -2.54
C PHE A 86 5.40 5.68 -3.35
N MET A 87 6.29 6.44 -2.67
CA MET A 87 7.39 7.12 -3.34
C MET A 87 8.37 6.13 -3.97
N SER A 88 8.63 5.00 -3.31
CA SER A 88 9.51 3.96 -3.83
C SER A 88 8.86 3.16 -4.95
N MET A 89 7.56 2.87 -4.87
CA MET A 89 6.80 2.34 -6.01
C MET A 89 6.92 3.24 -7.24
N ALA A 90 6.83 4.56 -7.07
CA ALA A 90 6.93 5.53 -8.17
C ALA A 90 8.33 5.58 -8.82
N LYS A 91 9.37 5.09 -8.14
CA LYS A 91 10.74 5.02 -8.66
C LYS A 91 11.02 3.75 -9.47
N THR A 92 10.09 2.79 -9.49
CA THR A 92 10.23 1.59 -10.32
C THR A 92 10.35 1.98 -11.79
N PRO A 93 11.31 1.42 -12.54
CA PRO A 93 11.48 1.76 -13.96
C PRO A 93 10.28 1.40 -14.82
N ASP A 94 10.13 2.09 -15.97
CA ASP A 94 9.16 1.76 -17.03
C ASP A 94 7.67 1.81 -16.62
N LEU A 95 7.29 2.69 -15.69
CA LEU A 95 5.89 2.85 -15.25
C LEU A 95 4.99 3.58 -16.26
N ASP A 96 5.53 4.12 -17.32
CA ASP A 96 4.82 4.72 -18.45
C ASP A 96 4.30 3.68 -19.47
N LYS A 97 4.78 2.44 -19.36
CA LYS A 97 4.34 1.30 -20.16
C LYS A 97 3.16 0.58 -19.54
N ASN A 98 2.64 -0.43 -20.24
CA ASN A 98 1.61 -1.29 -19.67
C ASN A 98 2.16 -2.06 -18.45
N ILE A 99 1.53 -1.90 -17.31
CA ILE A 99 1.92 -2.57 -16.07
C ILE A 99 1.29 -3.96 -16.04
N ASP A 100 2.07 -4.96 -16.33
CA ASP A 100 1.71 -6.36 -16.16
C ASP A 100 1.83 -6.81 -14.70
N PHE A 101 1.52 -8.08 -14.43
CA PHE A 101 1.59 -8.65 -13.10
C PHE A 101 3.00 -8.59 -12.51
N ASN A 102 4.02 -8.93 -13.30
CA ASN A 102 5.40 -8.94 -12.81
C ASN A 102 5.88 -7.54 -12.44
N LYS A 103 5.53 -6.52 -13.23
CA LYS A 103 5.84 -5.13 -12.93
C LYS A 103 5.09 -4.63 -11.70
N ALA A 104 3.82 -5.03 -11.53
CA ALA A 104 3.07 -4.70 -10.32
C ALA A 104 3.71 -5.32 -9.06
N CYS A 105 4.14 -6.58 -9.13
CA CYS A 105 4.89 -7.23 -8.05
C CYS A 105 6.19 -6.48 -7.73
N GLU A 106 6.96 -6.11 -8.76
CA GLU A 106 8.21 -5.36 -8.59
C GLU A 106 7.98 -4.03 -7.85
N MET A 107 6.93 -3.30 -8.22
CA MET A 107 6.57 -2.05 -7.55
C MET A 107 6.28 -2.26 -6.07
N VAL A 108 5.44 -3.25 -5.73
CA VAL A 108 5.06 -3.54 -4.34
C VAL A 108 6.28 -3.99 -3.53
N ILE A 109 7.10 -4.90 -4.06
CA ILE A 109 8.34 -5.37 -3.43
C ILE A 109 9.28 -4.19 -3.15
N THR A 110 9.48 -3.31 -4.14
CA THR A 110 10.31 -2.10 -3.97
C THR A 110 9.78 -1.20 -2.86
N GLY A 111 8.47 -1.02 -2.79
CA GLY A 111 7.81 -0.25 -1.72
C GLY A 111 8.02 -0.87 -0.34
N ILE A 112 7.82 -2.19 -0.19
CA ILE A 112 7.99 -2.91 1.08
C ILE A 112 9.45 -2.84 1.55
N ASN A 113 10.41 -3.07 0.68
CA ASN A 113 11.83 -2.98 1.01
C ASN A 113 12.20 -1.58 1.52
N ALA A 114 11.69 -0.54 0.89
CA ALA A 114 11.92 0.83 1.34
C ALA A 114 11.26 1.13 2.70
N MET A 115 10.09 0.55 2.98
CA MET A 115 9.48 0.62 4.32
C MET A 115 10.34 -0.08 5.37
N LYS A 116 10.84 -1.29 5.07
CA LYS A 116 11.75 -2.05 5.94
C LYS A 116 12.99 -1.23 6.30
N GLU A 117 13.66 -0.68 5.29
CA GLU A 117 14.86 0.14 5.48
C GLU A 117 14.58 1.39 6.33
N ARG A 118 13.46 2.07 6.06
CA ARG A 118 13.09 3.29 6.78
C ARG A 118 12.67 3.02 8.22
N GLY A 119 11.88 1.96 8.43
CA GLY A 119 11.37 1.56 9.74
C GLY A 119 12.42 0.84 10.59
N LYS A 120 13.48 0.33 9.97
CA LYS A 120 14.51 -0.50 10.61
C LYS A 120 13.91 -1.67 11.37
N ALA A 121 12.84 -2.26 10.85
CA ALA A 121 12.13 -3.37 11.46
C ALA A 121 12.25 -4.63 10.60
N ASP A 122 12.26 -5.80 11.24
CA ASP A 122 12.32 -7.10 10.59
C ASP A 122 11.20 -8.02 11.09
N VAL A 123 11.14 -9.24 10.56
CA VAL A 123 10.21 -10.30 10.99
C VAL A 123 10.47 -10.65 12.46
N GLY A 124 9.40 -10.84 13.24
CA GLY A 124 9.46 -11.20 14.66
C GLY A 124 9.44 -10.00 15.61
N GLU A 125 9.42 -8.77 15.09
CA GLU A 125 9.46 -7.55 15.90
C GLU A 125 8.07 -6.99 16.25
N LYS A 126 6.99 -7.72 15.93
CA LYS A 126 5.59 -7.35 16.18
C LYS A 126 5.22 -6.01 15.54
N THR A 127 5.60 -5.86 14.28
CA THR A 127 5.29 -4.69 13.46
C THR A 127 4.53 -5.12 12.20
N MET A 128 4.06 -4.14 11.39
CA MET A 128 3.48 -4.44 10.09
C MET A 128 4.43 -5.21 9.15
N MET A 129 5.73 -5.21 9.44
CA MET A 129 6.72 -5.94 8.64
C MET A 129 6.57 -7.46 8.78
N ASP A 130 5.96 -7.96 9.87
CA ASP A 130 5.61 -9.38 10.04
C ASP A 130 4.61 -9.89 9.00
N VAL A 131 3.85 -8.98 8.39
CA VAL A 131 2.94 -9.29 7.28
C VAL A 131 3.58 -8.93 5.94
N LEU A 132 4.17 -7.75 5.83
CA LEU A 132 4.64 -7.22 4.55
C LEU A 132 5.88 -7.95 4.01
N ILE A 133 6.80 -8.39 4.88
CA ILE A 133 7.98 -9.14 4.43
C ILE A 133 7.57 -10.49 3.80
N PRO A 134 6.78 -11.36 4.45
CA PRO A 134 6.28 -12.59 3.82
C PRO A 134 5.48 -12.33 2.52
N VAL A 135 4.70 -11.25 2.46
CA VAL A 135 4.03 -10.85 1.21
C VAL A 135 5.04 -10.54 0.10
N SER A 136 6.10 -9.78 0.41
CA SER A 136 7.17 -9.46 -0.55
C SER A 136 7.87 -10.72 -1.05
N GLU A 137 8.18 -11.65 -0.16
CA GLU A 137 8.78 -12.94 -0.52
C GLU A 137 7.88 -13.75 -1.44
N LYS A 138 6.59 -13.85 -1.10
CA LYS A 138 5.60 -14.55 -1.92
C LYS A 138 5.42 -13.93 -3.30
N LEU A 139 5.36 -12.61 -3.38
CA LEU A 139 5.30 -11.90 -4.67
C LEU A 139 6.55 -12.17 -5.52
N ASN A 140 7.73 -12.28 -4.89
CA ASN A 140 8.96 -12.59 -5.60
C ASN A 140 8.99 -14.03 -6.15
N GLU A 141 8.46 -15.00 -5.40
CA GLU A 141 8.25 -16.37 -5.86
C GLU A 141 7.30 -16.40 -7.08
N LEU A 142 6.15 -15.75 -6.97
CA LEU A 142 5.14 -15.71 -8.03
C LEU A 142 5.66 -15.04 -9.30
N LYS A 143 6.47 -13.99 -9.17
CA LYS A 143 7.15 -13.34 -10.30
C LYS A 143 8.12 -14.28 -11.01
N SER A 144 8.79 -15.15 -10.27
CA SER A 144 9.77 -16.11 -10.80
C SER A 144 9.12 -17.38 -11.38
N GLY A 145 7.96 -17.79 -10.85
CA GLY A 145 7.35 -19.10 -11.05
C GLY A 145 6.40 -19.22 -12.24
N ASN A 146 6.14 -18.18 -12.99
CA ASN A 146 5.36 -18.10 -14.24
C ASN A 146 4.24 -19.17 -14.43
N LYS A 147 2.99 -18.80 -14.36
CA LYS A 147 1.76 -19.37 -14.94
C LYS A 147 0.61 -19.80 -14.01
N ASP A 148 0.82 -20.19 -12.77
CA ASP A 148 -0.30 -20.74 -11.96
C ASP A 148 -1.07 -19.72 -11.10
N CYS A 149 -0.66 -18.46 -11.08
CA CYS A 149 -1.31 -17.43 -10.25
C CYS A 149 -2.72 -17.02 -10.72
N LEU A 150 -3.06 -17.30 -11.99
CA LEU A 150 -4.41 -17.02 -12.53
C LEU A 150 -5.48 -18.04 -12.09
N LEU A 151 -5.07 -19.19 -11.56
CA LEU A 151 -6.00 -20.24 -11.09
C LEU A 151 -6.61 -19.94 -9.72
N TYR A 152 -5.97 -19.12 -8.89
CA TYR A 152 -6.46 -18.81 -7.54
C TYR A 152 -7.46 -17.65 -7.46
N THR A 153 -7.63 -16.89 -8.54
CA THR A 153 -8.58 -15.77 -8.58
C THR A 153 -9.95 -16.14 -9.17
N SER A 154 -10.09 -17.34 -9.74
CA SER A 154 -11.35 -17.78 -10.35
C SER A 154 -12.29 -18.54 -9.38
N ASP A 155 -11.81 -19.01 -8.23
CA ASP A 155 -12.59 -19.80 -7.28
C ASP A 155 -13.06 -19.01 -6.05
N ALA A 156 -12.88 -17.68 -6.03
CA ALA A 156 -13.33 -16.78 -4.97
C ALA A 156 -14.43 -15.81 -5.46
N ALA A 157 -15.34 -16.30 -6.30
CA ALA A 157 -16.52 -15.55 -6.73
C ALA A 157 -17.79 -16.29 -6.27
#